data_6f31abe0bd27a5294a35046794cdff0b
#
_entry.id   6f31abe0bd27a5294a35046794cdff0b
#
_cell.length_a   1.000
_cell.length_b   1.000
_cell.length_c   1.000
_cell.angle_alpha   90.00
_cell.angle_beta   90.00
_cell.angle_gamma   90.00
#
_symmetry.space_group_name_H-M   'P 1'
#
loop_
_entity.id
_entity.type
_entity.pdbx_description
1 polymer ?
#
loop_
_entity_poly.entity_id
_entity_poly.type
_entity_poly.pdbx_seq_one_letter_code
_entity_poly.pdbx_strand_id
1 'polypeptide(L)'
;EIHERLVGSEMCIRDRHTPLGKYPETVTYTLGKIAGANNSNLPVGNTYENNAYTRYLKKILNIQNEDVFELQDGNTYEEAVNVAIEDRDIPDVLVVKGRDNLLRLIEAGLIEELTETYEECTTDTIKEMYESYGDSLLQSATVDGKLYAFPNTVIDDGAPLLWLRKDWIEKLGLKEPETVEEALEIVRAFVEQDAAGDGQTIGLACSTAVSYTHLRAHETLMNL
;
A
#
# COMPACT_ATOMS: atom_id res chain seq x y z
N GLU A 1 -2.08 15.43 -26.14
CA GLU A 1 -3.41 14.76 -26.14
C GLU A 1 -3.95 14.47 -24.73
N ILE A 2 -3.10 14.14 -23.74
CA ILE A 2 -3.53 13.96 -22.34
C ILE A 2 -4.01 15.29 -21.74
N HIS A 3 -3.35 16.40 -22.06
CA HIS A 3 -3.78 17.75 -21.66
C HIS A 3 -5.16 18.14 -22.20
N GLU A 4 -5.53 17.68 -23.40
CA GLU A 4 -6.84 18.00 -23.97
C GLU A 4 -8.01 17.19 -23.38
N ARG A 5 -7.76 15.99 -22.87
CA ARG A 5 -8.80 15.20 -22.16
C ARG A 5 -9.12 15.76 -20.76
N LEU A 6 -8.12 16.31 -20.09
CA LEU A 6 -8.29 16.96 -18.78
C LEU A 6 -8.82 18.38 -18.89
N VAL A 7 -8.50 19.12 -19.98
CA VAL A 7 -8.96 20.52 -20.17
C VAL A 7 -10.49 20.62 -20.31
N GLY A 8 -11.16 19.58 -20.82
CA GLY A 8 -12.63 19.50 -20.73
C GLY A 8 -13.16 19.34 -19.30
N SER A 9 -12.32 18.90 -18.35
CA SER A 9 -12.68 18.70 -16.94
C SER A 9 -12.37 19.90 -16.05
N GLU A 10 -11.52 20.83 -16.45
CA GLU A 10 -11.21 22.04 -15.64
C GLU A 10 -12.45 22.88 -15.34
N MET A 11 -13.42 22.93 -16.24
CA MET A 11 -14.69 23.61 -15.99
C MET A 11 -15.58 22.84 -15.01
N CYS A 12 -15.38 21.54 -14.88
CA CYS A 12 -16.12 20.68 -13.95
C CYS A 12 -15.48 20.59 -12.56
N ILE A 13 -14.17 20.75 -12.44
CA ILE A 13 -13.44 20.71 -11.17
C ILE A 13 -13.66 22.04 -10.39
N ARG A 14 -13.62 23.18 -11.08
CA ARG A 14 -13.80 24.50 -10.44
C ARG A 14 -15.20 24.75 -9.86
N ASP A 15 -16.23 24.06 -10.37
CA ASP A 15 -17.60 24.20 -9.86
C ASP A 15 -17.94 23.24 -8.72
N ARG A 16 -16.97 22.41 -8.26
CA ARG A 16 -17.21 21.35 -7.28
C ARG A 16 -16.23 21.32 -6.14
N HIS A 17 -16.29 22.34 -5.33
CA HIS A 17 -15.61 22.39 -4.03
C HIS A 17 -16.25 21.44 -2.98
N THR A 18 -16.77 20.28 -3.40
CA THR A 18 -17.37 19.31 -2.49
C THR A 18 -16.78 17.92 -2.71
N PRO A 19 -16.32 17.25 -1.65
CA PRO A 19 -15.65 15.96 -1.72
C PRO A 19 -16.41 14.83 -2.42
N LEU A 20 -17.70 14.90 -2.55
CA LEU A 20 -18.56 13.86 -3.12
C LEU A 20 -19.46 14.38 -4.26
N GLY A 21 -18.99 15.39 -4.99
CA GLY A 21 -19.72 15.95 -6.12
C GLY A 21 -19.92 14.94 -7.26
N LYS A 22 -21.15 14.78 -7.74
CA LYS A 22 -21.47 13.89 -8.86
C LYS A 22 -21.22 14.58 -10.19
N TYR A 23 -20.51 13.92 -11.11
CA TYR A 23 -20.31 14.45 -12.47
C TYR A 23 -21.60 14.45 -13.29
N PRO A 24 -21.89 15.50 -14.09
CA PRO A 24 -23.09 15.57 -14.92
C PRO A 24 -23.10 14.48 -16.01
N GLU A 25 -21.92 14.18 -16.55
CA GLU A 25 -21.69 13.12 -17.51
C GLU A 25 -20.75 12.07 -16.93
N THR A 26 -20.77 10.85 -17.48
CA THR A 26 -19.88 9.78 -16.98
C THR A 26 -18.45 10.13 -17.32
N VAL A 27 -17.61 10.23 -16.32
CA VAL A 27 -16.15 10.36 -16.47
C VAL A 27 -15.54 8.97 -16.41
N THR A 28 -14.89 8.57 -17.50
CA THR A 28 -14.09 7.34 -17.55
C THR A 28 -12.65 7.70 -17.35
N TYR A 29 -11.97 6.99 -16.45
CA TYR A 29 -10.55 7.16 -16.16
C TYR A 29 -9.84 5.81 -16.30
N THR A 30 -8.60 5.85 -16.79
CA THR A 30 -7.75 4.68 -16.94
C THR A 30 -6.99 4.41 -15.63
N LEU A 31 -6.87 3.13 -15.27
CA LEU A 31 -6.27 2.69 -14.01
C LEU A 31 -5.26 1.58 -14.24
N GLY A 32 -4.04 1.80 -13.74
CA GLY A 32 -3.03 0.75 -13.61
C GLY A 32 -2.99 0.22 -12.17
N LYS A 33 -3.25 -1.09 -11.98
CA LYS A 33 -3.30 -1.70 -10.66
C LYS A 33 -2.74 -3.11 -10.60
N ILE A 34 -2.38 -3.51 -9.40
CA ILE A 34 -2.05 -4.90 -9.09
C ILE A 34 -3.35 -5.66 -8.87
N ALA A 35 -3.59 -6.70 -9.67
CA ALA A 35 -4.66 -7.65 -9.50
C ALA A 35 -4.13 -8.83 -8.67
N GLY A 36 -4.10 -8.69 -7.35
CA GLY A 36 -3.56 -9.74 -6.48
C GLY A 36 -4.42 -11.01 -6.42
N ALA A 37 -3.84 -12.09 -5.94
CA ALA A 37 -4.49 -13.40 -5.78
C ALA A 37 -5.77 -13.35 -4.90
N ASN A 38 -5.91 -12.35 -4.05
CA ASN A 38 -7.10 -12.11 -3.22
C ASN A 38 -8.33 -11.64 -4.03
N ASN A 39 -8.14 -11.26 -5.28
CA ASN A 39 -9.23 -10.86 -6.16
C ASN A 39 -9.99 -12.06 -6.76
N SER A 40 -9.52 -13.28 -6.52
CA SER A 40 -10.26 -14.51 -6.86
C SER A 40 -11.61 -14.64 -6.14
N ASN A 41 -11.89 -13.77 -5.16
CA ASN A 41 -13.12 -13.76 -4.38
C ASN A 41 -14.22 -12.86 -4.96
N LEU A 42 -14.05 -12.32 -6.16
CA LEU A 42 -15.14 -11.60 -6.80
C LEU A 42 -16.33 -12.55 -7.03
N PRO A 43 -17.57 -12.15 -6.69
CA PRO A 43 -18.76 -12.93 -6.97
C PRO A 43 -18.85 -13.28 -8.46
N VAL A 44 -19.41 -14.44 -8.77
CA VAL A 44 -19.58 -14.91 -10.15
C VAL A 44 -20.28 -13.84 -11.01
N GLY A 45 -19.67 -13.53 -12.16
CA GLY A 45 -20.18 -12.52 -13.10
C GLY A 45 -19.74 -11.08 -12.79
N ASN A 46 -18.94 -10.86 -11.74
CA ASN A 46 -18.30 -9.55 -11.53
C ASN A 46 -16.88 -9.54 -12.12
N THR A 47 -16.46 -8.34 -12.54
CA THR A 47 -15.10 -8.02 -12.96
C THR A 47 -14.55 -6.88 -12.11
N TYR A 48 -13.28 -6.53 -12.27
CA TYR A 48 -12.70 -5.38 -11.56
C TYR A 48 -13.37 -4.07 -11.96
N GLU A 49 -13.78 -3.94 -13.22
CA GLU A 49 -14.48 -2.76 -13.73
C GLU A 49 -15.98 -2.78 -13.47
N ASN A 50 -16.57 -3.95 -13.22
CA ASN A 50 -17.99 -4.12 -13.00
C ASN A 50 -18.27 -5.02 -11.80
N ASN A 51 -18.28 -4.44 -10.62
CA ASN A 51 -18.61 -5.08 -9.35
C ASN A 51 -19.53 -4.18 -8.50
N ALA A 52 -19.90 -4.62 -7.32
CA ALA A 52 -20.79 -3.85 -6.47
C ALA A 52 -20.23 -2.46 -6.12
N TYR A 53 -18.92 -2.35 -5.90
CA TYR A 53 -18.26 -1.10 -5.56
C TYR A 53 -18.20 -0.14 -6.75
N THR A 54 -17.75 -0.57 -7.92
CA THR A 54 -17.68 0.28 -9.12
C THR A 54 -19.06 0.74 -9.58
N ARG A 55 -20.07 -0.14 -9.50
CA ARG A 55 -21.47 0.25 -9.75
C ARG A 55 -21.98 1.30 -8.76
N TYR A 56 -21.58 1.18 -7.49
CA TYR A 56 -21.94 2.18 -6.49
C TYR A 56 -21.27 3.52 -6.78
N LEU A 57 -19.98 3.54 -7.08
CA LEU A 57 -19.24 4.76 -7.46
C LEU A 57 -19.86 5.41 -8.69
N LYS A 58 -20.20 4.63 -9.72
CA LYS A 58 -20.91 5.14 -10.89
C LYS A 58 -22.25 5.78 -10.55
N LYS A 59 -23.00 5.19 -9.64
CA LYS A 59 -24.29 5.71 -9.18
C LYS A 59 -24.16 7.05 -8.45
N ILE A 60 -23.20 7.17 -7.54
CA ILE A 60 -23.06 8.34 -6.66
C ILE A 60 -22.20 9.45 -7.28
N LEU A 61 -21.14 9.12 -7.99
CA LEU A 61 -20.16 10.07 -8.54
C LEU A 61 -20.22 10.19 -10.06
N ASN A 62 -20.83 9.26 -10.74
CA ASN A 62 -20.86 9.13 -12.19
C ASN A 62 -19.45 8.94 -12.81
N ILE A 63 -18.59 8.14 -12.14
CA ILE A 63 -17.26 7.76 -12.61
C ILE A 63 -17.23 6.28 -12.96
N GLN A 64 -16.35 5.93 -13.92
CA GLN A 64 -16.12 4.56 -14.37
C GLN A 64 -14.62 4.34 -14.58
N ASN A 65 -14.05 3.28 -13.99
CA ASN A 65 -12.69 2.88 -14.28
C ASN A 65 -12.60 2.02 -15.54
N GLU A 66 -11.49 2.16 -16.24
CA GLU A 66 -11.05 1.28 -17.33
C GLU A 66 -9.64 0.79 -16.96
N ASP A 67 -9.51 -0.50 -16.70
CA ASP A 67 -8.26 -1.06 -16.21
C ASP A 67 -7.33 -1.37 -17.39
N VAL A 68 -6.25 -0.60 -17.54
CA VAL A 68 -5.33 -0.72 -18.68
C VAL A 68 -4.25 -1.75 -18.49
N PHE A 69 -3.85 -2.04 -17.24
CA PHE A 69 -3.07 -3.21 -16.91
C PHE A 69 -3.44 -3.77 -15.55
N GLU A 70 -3.77 -5.06 -15.56
CA GLU A 70 -4.10 -5.87 -14.40
C GLU A 70 -3.04 -6.97 -14.27
N LEU A 71 -2.07 -6.79 -13.41
CA LEU A 71 -0.97 -7.72 -13.22
C LEU A 71 -1.06 -8.41 -11.87
N GLN A 72 -0.81 -9.72 -11.84
CA GLN A 72 -1.10 -10.53 -10.66
C GLN A 72 -0.01 -10.47 -9.59
N ASP A 73 1.19 -10.07 -9.94
CA ASP A 73 2.29 -9.95 -9.00
C ASP A 73 2.95 -8.58 -9.03
N GLY A 74 3.56 -8.20 -7.90
CA GLY A 74 4.15 -6.89 -7.74
C GLY A 74 5.36 -6.62 -8.64
N ASN A 75 6.11 -7.65 -9.03
CA ASN A 75 7.32 -7.49 -9.84
C ASN A 75 6.95 -7.17 -11.30
N THR A 76 6.04 -7.94 -11.89
CA THR A 76 5.55 -7.67 -13.26
C THR A 76 4.82 -6.34 -13.33
N TYR A 77 4.15 -5.93 -12.26
CA TYR A 77 3.53 -4.63 -12.17
C TYR A 77 4.57 -3.49 -12.17
N GLU A 78 5.64 -3.62 -11.38
CA GLU A 78 6.72 -2.63 -11.34
C GLU A 78 7.44 -2.51 -12.69
N GLU A 79 7.62 -3.62 -13.40
CA GLU A 79 8.16 -3.62 -14.77
C GLU A 79 7.24 -2.85 -15.73
N ALA A 80 5.93 -3.09 -15.68
CA ALA A 80 4.96 -2.37 -16.51
C ALA A 80 4.93 -0.87 -16.19
N VAL A 81 5.01 -0.49 -14.91
CA VAL A 81 5.12 0.92 -14.49
C VAL A 81 6.39 1.56 -15.06
N ASN A 82 7.53 0.86 -14.99
CA ASN A 82 8.78 1.39 -15.54
C ASN A 82 8.69 1.63 -17.05
N VAL A 83 8.13 0.68 -17.79
CA VAL A 83 7.91 0.82 -19.24
C VAL A 83 6.97 2.00 -19.52
N ALA A 84 5.85 2.12 -18.81
CA ALA A 84 4.91 3.22 -18.98
C ALA A 84 5.55 4.60 -18.72
N ILE A 85 6.46 4.71 -17.73
CA ILE A 85 7.22 5.93 -17.47
C ILE A 85 8.21 6.23 -18.60
N GLU A 86 8.93 5.22 -19.10
CA GLU A 86 9.91 5.36 -20.17
C GLU A 86 9.24 5.77 -21.50
N ASP A 87 8.11 5.15 -21.81
CA ASP A 87 7.32 5.45 -23.00
C ASP A 87 6.51 6.76 -22.88
N ARG A 88 6.45 7.34 -21.67
CA ARG A 88 5.63 8.51 -21.35
C ARG A 88 4.14 8.30 -21.61
N ASP A 89 3.68 7.07 -21.44
CA ASP A 89 2.29 6.64 -21.66
C ASP A 89 1.78 5.99 -20.36
N ILE A 90 1.35 6.82 -19.42
CA ILE A 90 0.83 6.39 -18.14
C ILE A 90 -0.70 6.48 -18.08
N PRO A 91 -1.38 5.62 -17.33
CA PRO A 91 -2.81 5.76 -17.07
C PRO A 91 -3.13 7.01 -16.22
N ASP A 92 -4.40 7.44 -16.24
CA ASP A 92 -4.87 8.60 -15.44
C ASP A 92 -4.63 8.38 -13.94
N VAL A 93 -4.73 7.13 -13.47
CA VAL A 93 -4.44 6.75 -12.08
C VAL A 93 -3.46 5.58 -12.08
N LEU A 94 -2.35 5.75 -11.37
CA LEU A 94 -1.27 4.78 -11.30
C LEU A 94 -0.83 4.56 -9.86
N VAL A 95 -0.68 3.32 -9.45
CA VAL A 95 -0.05 2.98 -8.17
C VAL A 95 1.45 2.81 -8.40
N VAL A 96 2.26 3.56 -7.68
CA VAL A 96 3.72 3.44 -7.76
C VAL A 96 4.31 3.08 -6.40
N LYS A 97 5.40 2.32 -6.43
CA LYS A 97 6.14 1.93 -5.25
C LYS A 97 7.43 2.71 -5.13
N GLY A 98 7.63 3.27 -3.96
CA GLY A 98 8.86 3.99 -3.62
C GLY A 98 8.90 5.43 -4.13
N ARG A 99 9.71 6.23 -3.44
CA ARG A 99 9.88 7.66 -3.72
C ARG A 99 10.63 7.91 -5.06
N ASP A 100 11.51 7.00 -5.45
CA ASP A 100 12.30 7.17 -6.68
C ASP A 100 11.40 7.19 -7.92
N ASN A 101 10.41 6.31 -8.00
CA ASN A 101 9.46 6.32 -9.10
C ASN A 101 8.57 7.57 -9.09
N LEU A 102 8.19 8.05 -7.91
CA LEU A 102 7.46 9.32 -7.79
C LEU A 102 8.30 10.49 -8.35
N LEU A 103 9.58 10.58 -7.99
CA LEU A 103 10.48 11.62 -8.49
C LEU A 103 10.66 11.54 -10.01
N ARG A 104 10.83 10.35 -10.56
CA ARG A 104 10.90 10.15 -12.03
C ARG A 104 9.65 10.66 -12.75
N LEU A 105 8.47 10.41 -12.20
CA LEU A 105 7.20 10.89 -12.76
C LEU A 105 7.09 12.41 -12.71
N ILE A 106 7.52 13.03 -11.61
CA ILE A 106 7.56 14.48 -11.46
C ILE A 106 8.56 15.11 -12.45
N GLU A 107 9.79 14.60 -12.51
CA GLU A 107 10.82 15.09 -13.43
C GLU A 107 10.43 14.93 -14.89
N ALA A 108 9.73 13.86 -15.23
CA ALA A 108 9.18 13.66 -16.55
C ALA A 108 7.97 14.54 -16.87
N GLY A 109 7.39 15.23 -15.88
CA GLY A 109 6.17 16.04 -16.05
C GLY A 109 4.97 15.19 -16.44
N LEU A 110 4.85 13.99 -15.89
CA LEU A 110 3.79 13.03 -16.20
C LEU A 110 2.63 13.06 -15.20
N ILE A 111 2.82 13.65 -14.04
CA ILE A 111 1.82 13.75 -12.97
C ILE A 111 1.62 15.18 -12.52
N GLU A 112 0.42 15.47 -12.06
CA GLU A 112 -0.01 16.78 -11.61
C GLU A 112 0.26 17.00 -10.10
N GLU A 113 0.36 18.26 -9.73
CA GLU A 113 0.39 18.70 -8.33
C GLU A 113 -1.02 18.61 -7.73
N LEU A 114 -1.13 18.00 -6.56
CA LEU A 114 -2.40 17.64 -5.92
C LEU A 114 -2.71 18.40 -4.62
N THR A 115 -1.91 19.42 -4.24
CA THR A 115 -2.06 20.10 -2.95
C THR A 115 -3.44 20.76 -2.82
N GLU A 116 -3.84 21.55 -3.80
CA GLU A 116 -5.15 22.22 -3.81
C GLU A 116 -6.29 21.18 -3.88
N THR A 117 -6.13 20.16 -4.72
CA THR A 117 -7.11 19.07 -4.84
C THR A 117 -7.28 18.33 -3.53
N TYR A 118 -6.20 18.07 -2.80
CA TYR A 118 -6.27 17.44 -1.48
C TYR A 118 -7.03 18.33 -0.49
N GLU A 119 -6.72 19.60 -0.44
CA GLU A 119 -7.35 20.52 0.52
C GLU A 119 -8.85 20.72 0.26
N GLU A 120 -9.24 20.84 -1.00
CA GLU A 120 -10.62 21.15 -1.36
C GLU A 120 -11.52 19.92 -1.52
N CYS A 121 -10.97 18.82 -2.03
CA CYS A 121 -11.75 17.64 -2.42
C CYS A 121 -11.69 16.49 -1.43
N THR A 122 -10.81 16.53 -0.43
CA THR A 122 -10.70 15.46 0.55
C THR A 122 -11.67 15.65 1.70
N THR A 123 -12.39 14.59 2.07
CA THR A 123 -13.31 14.61 3.23
C THR A 123 -12.53 14.73 4.55
N ASP A 124 -13.15 15.32 5.57
CA ASP A 124 -12.56 15.45 6.91
C ASP A 124 -12.14 14.07 7.46
N THR A 125 -12.96 13.04 7.25
CA THR A 125 -12.62 11.65 7.67
C THR A 125 -11.30 11.15 7.07
N ILE A 126 -11.03 11.44 5.80
CA ILE A 126 -9.78 11.06 5.15
C ILE A 126 -8.62 11.91 5.67
N LYS A 127 -8.83 13.21 5.89
CA LYS A 127 -7.82 14.09 6.50
C LYS A 127 -7.44 13.61 7.90
N GLU A 128 -8.42 13.35 8.75
CA GLU A 128 -8.20 12.79 10.10
C GLU A 128 -7.45 11.44 10.05
N MET A 129 -7.77 10.59 9.08
CA MET A 129 -7.06 9.33 8.89
C MET A 129 -5.59 9.56 8.55
N TYR A 130 -5.27 10.45 7.60
CA TYR A 130 -3.89 10.78 7.27
C TYR A 130 -3.16 11.43 8.45
N GLU A 131 -3.80 12.33 9.18
CA GLU A 131 -3.25 12.97 10.38
C GLU A 131 -2.92 11.95 11.49
N SER A 132 -3.70 10.87 11.60
CA SER A 132 -3.45 9.80 12.60
C SER A 132 -2.12 9.08 12.40
N TYR A 133 -1.57 9.10 11.19
CA TYR A 133 -0.24 8.55 10.90
C TYR A 133 0.91 9.54 11.15
N GLY A 134 0.57 10.78 11.51
CA GLY A 134 1.53 11.88 11.67
C GLY A 134 1.99 12.49 10.35
N ASP A 135 2.77 13.57 10.45
CA ASP A 135 3.18 14.38 9.29
C ASP A 135 4.02 13.62 8.25
N SER A 136 4.71 12.57 8.67
CA SER A 136 5.64 11.82 7.81
C SER A 136 4.96 11.15 6.61
N LEU A 137 3.68 10.77 6.74
CA LEU A 137 2.97 10.04 5.70
C LEU A 137 2.78 10.91 4.43
N LEU A 138 2.14 12.07 4.55
CA LEU A 138 1.97 12.98 3.42
C LEU A 138 3.31 13.58 2.94
N GLN A 139 4.27 13.80 3.85
CA GLN A 139 5.61 14.24 3.49
C GLN A 139 6.33 13.25 2.57
N SER A 140 6.04 11.96 2.66
CA SER A 140 6.62 10.95 1.77
C SER A 140 6.27 11.18 0.28
N ALA A 141 5.11 11.76 0.01
CA ALA A 141 4.60 12.09 -1.31
C ALA A 141 4.70 13.59 -1.65
N THR A 142 5.33 14.38 -0.76
CA THR A 142 5.54 15.82 -0.94
C THR A 142 6.96 16.08 -1.46
N VAL A 143 7.07 16.89 -2.50
CA VAL A 143 8.34 17.33 -3.10
C VAL A 143 8.29 18.86 -3.26
N ASP A 144 9.30 19.55 -2.75
CA ASP A 144 9.38 21.03 -2.76
C ASP A 144 8.12 21.71 -2.22
N GLY A 145 7.51 21.13 -1.17
CA GLY A 145 6.31 21.65 -0.52
C GLY A 145 5.00 21.38 -1.27
N LYS A 146 5.02 20.59 -2.34
CA LYS A 146 3.87 20.25 -3.17
C LYS A 146 3.56 18.76 -3.08
N LEU A 147 2.29 18.42 -2.90
CA LEU A 147 1.83 17.03 -2.87
C LEU A 147 1.63 16.52 -4.31
N TYR A 148 2.20 15.36 -4.64
CA TYR A 148 2.10 14.74 -5.97
C TYR A 148 1.45 13.36 -5.98
N ALA A 149 1.24 12.76 -4.83
CA ALA A 149 0.57 11.48 -4.74
C ALA A 149 -0.15 11.33 -3.40
N PHE A 150 -1.13 10.44 -3.36
CA PHE A 150 -1.75 10.01 -2.11
C PHE A 150 -1.07 8.73 -1.63
N PRO A 151 -0.38 8.74 -0.47
CA PRO A 151 0.19 7.53 0.09
C PRO A 151 -0.89 6.47 0.33
N ASN A 152 -0.64 5.25 -0.14
CA ASN A 152 -1.53 4.13 0.13
C ASN A 152 -1.31 3.68 1.59
N THR A 153 -2.35 3.75 2.40
CA THR A 153 -2.33 3.27 3.78
C THR A 153 -2.86 1.85 3.81
N VAL A 154 -2.07 0.93 4.33
CA VAL A 154 -2.49 -0.45 4.52
C VAL A 154 -2.88 -0.61 5.99
N ILE A 155 -4.15 -0.85 6.25
CA ILE A 155 -4.66 -1.11 7.62
C ILE A 155 -4.02 -2.37 8.20
N ASP A 156 -3.49 -3.21 7.34
CA ASP A 156 -3.00 -4.57 7.62
C ASP A 156 -1.50 -4.63 7.98
N ASP A 157 -0.74 -3.56 7.76
CA ASP A 157 0.67 -3.48 8.15
C ASP A 157 0.81 -3.08 9.63
N GLY A 158 0.06 -3.76 10.49
CA GLY A 158 0.33 -3.73 11.92
C GLY A 158 1.80 -4.13 12.16
N ALA A 159 2.40 -3.61 13.22
CA ALA A 159 3.73 -4.02 13.62
C ALA A 159 3.80 -5.57 13.66
N PRO A 160 4.85 -6.18 13.12
CA PRO A 160 5.01 -7.62 13.19
C PRO A 160 4.94 -8.08 14.65
N LEU A 161 4.08 -9.06 14.91
CA LEU A 161 3.89 -9.60 16.25
C LEU A 161 4.80 -10.81 16.44
N LEU A 162 5.50 -10.84 17.58
CA LEU A 162 6.21 -12.03 18.02
C LEU A 162 5.23 -12.97 18.73
N TRP A 163 5.08 -14.17 18.18
CA TRP A 163 4.29 -15.24 18.80
C TRP A 163 5.21 -16.21 19.53
N LEU A 164 4.99 -16.39 20.84
CA LEU A 164 5.73 -17.33 21.66
C LEU A 164 4.85 -18.50 22.09
N ARG A 165 5.42 -19.68 22.12
CA ARG A 165 4.77 -20.90 22.63
C ARG A 165 4.62 -20.81 24.15
N LYS A 166 3.40 -20.50 24.61
CA LYS A 166 3.10 -20.35 26.04
C LYS A 166 3.37 -21.62 26.82
N ASP A 167 3.03 -22.76 26.26
CA ASP A 167 3.28 -24.06 26.86
C ASP A 167 4.77 -24.36 27.07
N TRP A 168 5.65 -23.85 26.19
CA TRP A 168 7.09 -23.97 26.35
C TRP A 168 7.63 -23.00 27.41
N ILE A 169 7.12 -21.79 27.46
CA ILE A 169 7.45 -20.83 28.52
C ILE A 169 7.12 -21.43 29.88
N GLU A 170 5.90 -21.95 30.04
CA GLU A 170 5.46 -22.59 31.28
C GLU A 170 6.29 -23.85 31.63
N LYS A 171 6.56 -24.72 30.64
CA LYS A 171 7.37 -25.95 30.79
C LYS A 171 8.77 -25.66 31.32
N LEU A 172 9.40 -24.58 30.83
CA LEU A 172 10.75 -24.19 31.15
C LEU A 172 10.82 -23.20 32.32
N GLY A 173 9.67 -22.78 32.87
CA GLY A 173 9.61 -21.84 33.99
C GLY A 173 10.11 -20.44 33.65
N LEU A 174 10.00 -20.04 32.37
CA LEU A 174 10.44 -18.73 31.90
C LEU A 174 9.35 -17.69 32.16
N LYS A 175 9.74 -16.41 32.14
CA LYS A 175 8.80 -15.27 32.20
C LYS A 175 8.49 -14.76 30.80
N GLU A 176 7.35 -14.10 30.66
CA GLU A 176 7.03 -13.36 29.43
C GLU A 176 8.05 -12.23 29.22
N PRO A 177 8.56 -12.02 27.98
CA PRO A 177 9.59 -11.01 27.73
C PRO A 177 8.97 -9.60 27.67
N GLU A 178 9.66 -8.62 28.21
CA GLU A 178 9.33 -7.21 28.12
C GLU A 178 10.26 -6.48 27.14
N THR A 179 11.39 -7.09 26.79
CA THR A 179 12.39 -6.55 25.87
C THR A 179 12.75 -7.54 24.75
N VAL A 180 13.38 -7.05 23.69
CA VAL A 180 13.87 -7.89 22.59
C VAL A 180 14.96 -8.85 23.08
N GLU A 181 15.83 -8.37 23.97
CA GLU A 181 16.91 -9.16 24.57
C GLU A 181 16.34 -10.35 25.35
N GLU A 182 15.33 -10.12 26.19
CA GLU A 182 14.64 -11.19 26.92
C GLU A 182 13.93 -12.18 25.99
N ALA A 183 13.33 -11.69 24.89
CA ALA A 183 12.74 -12.56 23.88
C ALA A 183 13.79 -13.46 23.21
N LEU A 184 14.98 -12.95 22.92
CA LEU A 184 16.09 -13.73 22.38
C LEU A 184 16.63 -14.76 23.39
N GLU A 185 16.67 -14.44 24.69
CA GLU A 185 17.03 -15.40 25.74
C GLU A 185 16.03 -16.55 25.81
N ILE A 186 14.73 -16.25 25.69
CA ILE A 186 13.67 -17.29 25.62
C ILE A 186 13.86 -18.19 24.39
N VAL A 187 14.12 -17.60 23.24
CA VAL A 187 14.38 -18.34 21.98
C VAL A 187 15.57 -19.30 22.14
N ARG A 188 16.68 -18.82 22.75
CA ARG A 188 17.85 -19.66 23.07
C ARG A 188 17.50 -20.78 24.04
N ALA A 189 16.79 -20.47 25.11
CA ALA A 189 16.37 -21.49 26.08
C ALA A 189 15.49 -22.56 25.45
N PHE A 190 14.61 -22.23 24.49
CA PHE A 190 13.81 -23.20 23.77
C PHE A 190 14.67 -24.21 23.01
N VAL A 191 15.73 -23.73 22.34
CA VAL A 191 16.65 -24.59 21.59
C VAL A 191 17.53 -25.41 22.51
N GLU A 192 18.20 -24.76 23.47
CA GLU A 192 19.16 -25.41 24.36
C GLU A 192 18.54 -26.49 25.27
N GLN A 193 17.28 -26.28 25.67
CA GLN A 193 16.57 -27.22 26.53
C GLN A 193 15.63 -28.15 25.77
N ASP A 194 15.70 -28.12 24.44
CA ASP A 194 14.83 -28.91 23.57
C ASP A 194 13.35 -28.86 24.01
N ALA A 195 12.77 -27.67 23.96
CA ALA A 195 11.42 -27.42 24.45
C ALA A 195 10.36 -28.32 23.78
N ALA A 196 10.55 -28.68 22.50
CA ALA A 196 9.71 -29.59 21.74
C ALA A 196 9.89 -31.04 22.25
N GLY A 197 11.08 -31.43 22.69
CA GLY A 197 11.41 -32.76 23.16
C GLY A 197 11.68 -33.78 22.04
N ASP A 198 12.00 -33.32 20.85
CA ASP A 198 12.25 -34.12 19.64
C ASP A 198 13.69 -33.98 19.12
N GLY A 199 14.52 -33.19 19.78
CA GLY A 199 15.90 -32.90 19.36
C GLY A 199 16.02 -31.97 18.16
N GLN A 200 14.93 -31.37 17.68
CA GLN A 200 14.86 -30.50 16.51
C GLN A 200 14.13 -29.18 16.78
N THR A 201 14.15 -28.73 18.04
CA THR A 201 13.46 -27.50 18.42
C THR A 201 13.95 -26.30 17.61
N ILE A 202 13.03 -25.64 16.90
CA ILE A 202 13.29 -24.35 16.24
C ILE A 202 12.91 -23.23 17.22
N GLY A 203 13.89 -22.41 17.58
CA GLY A 203 13.68 -21.31 18.54
C GLY A 203 12.87 -20.17 17.96
N LEU A 204 13.16 -19.78 16.70
CA LEU A 204 12.50 -18.68 16.02
C LEU A 204 12.31 -19.00 14.54
N ALA A 205 11.08 -18.90 14.08
CA ALA A 205 10.76 -18.99 12.65
C ALA A 205 10.54 -17.56 12.10
N CYS A 206 11.33 -17.19 11.10
CA CYS A 206 11.22 -15.90 10.42
C CYS A 206 10.94 -16.11 8.93
N SER A 207 10.15 -15.20 8.35
CA SER A 207 10.00 -15.13 6.91
C SER A 207 11.21 -14.40 6.29
N THR A 208 11.70 -14.90 5.16
CA THR A 208 12.71 -14.21 4.35
C THR A 208 12.11 -13.23 3.35
N ALA A 209 10.79 -13.05 3.36
CA ALA A 209 10.11 -12.09 2.51
C ALA A 209 10.60 -10.66 2.77
N VAL A 210 10.80 -9.89 1.70
CA VAL A 210 11.42 -8.55 1.73
C VAL A 210 10.68 -7.56 2.63
N SER A 211 9.39 -7.72 2.83
CA SER A 211 8.57 -6.89 3.72
C SER A 211 8.99 -6.92 5.20
N TYR A 212 9.81 -7.88 5.59
CA TYR A 212 10.31 -8.03 6.98
C TYR A 212 11.81 -7.76 7.12
N THR A 213 12.44 -7.13 6.15
CA THR A 213 13.91 -6.93 6.12
C THR A 213 14.44 -5.87 7.09
N HIS A 214 13.61 -5.16 7.83
CA HIS A 214 14.10 -4.29 8.89
C HIS A 214 14.83 -5.04 10.02
N LEU A 215 14.63 -6.35 10.14
CA LEU A 215 15.42 -7.20 11.04
C LEU A 215 16.80 -7.60 10.46
N ARG A 216 17.07 -7.27 9.18
CA ARG A 216 18.35 -7.59 8.54
C ARG A 216 19.49 -6.63 8.84
N ALA A 217 19.24 -5.50 9.48
CA ALA A 217 20.29 -4.52 9.78
C ALA A 217 21.26 -4.99 10.88
N HIS A 218 20.92 -6.01 11.64
CA HIS A 218 21.78 -6.56 12.68
C HIS A 218 21.81 -8.09 12.58
N GLU A 219 22.85 -8.56 11.89
CA GLU A 219 23.47 -9.86 12.03
C GLU A 219 22.55 -11.07 12.30
N THR A 220 22.35 -11.78 11.25
CA THR A 220 22.13 -13.23 11.16
C THR A 220 22.11 -13.95 12.52
N LEU A 221 20.91 -14.22 13.01
CA LEU A 221 20.68 -15.26 14.02
C LEU A 221 21.21 -16.66 13.61
N MET A 222 21.79 -16.79 12.41
CA MET A 222 22.44 -18.01 11.92
C MET A 222 23.90 -18.19 12.40
N ASN A 223 24.42 -17.21 13.16
CA ASN A 223 25.75 -17.30 13.75
C ASN A 223 25.73 -17.38 15.29
N LEU A 224 24.59 -17.73 15.86
CA LEU A 224 24.47 -18.02 17.29
C LEU A 224 24.41 -19.51 17.53
#